data_143becd6016fa77d7475a1ee2f8c12b7
#
_entry.id   143becd6016fa77d7475a1ee2f8c12b7
#
_cell.length_a   1.000
_cell.length_b   1.000
_cell.length_c   1.000
_cell.angle_alpha   90.00
_cell.angle_beta   90.00
_cell.angle_gamma   90.00
#
_symmetry.space_group_name_H-M   'P 1'
#
loop_
_entity.id
_entity.type
_entity.pdbx_description
1 polymer ?
#
loop_
_entity_poly.entity_id
_entity_poly.type
_entity_poly.pdbx_seq_one_letter_code
_entity_poly.pdbx_strand_id
1 'polypeptide(L)'
;LVPKYSEILPSEVDTSIKLTNSLKLKIPLLSSAMDTVTESKMAIAIAKAGGLGIIHRNLDVKKQVSEVKKVKKLSLLVGAAVGAGPREVKRAQALLKENLDMIVVDTAHGHSKKVFEIISFIKKKKNKKTALCAGNIATPEAAKFLLKAGVDVIKVGIGPGSICTTRLVAGIGVPQLSAILNVRGGIKNRNVKIISDGGIKYSGDLSKAFAAGAD
;
A
#
# COMPACT_ATOMS: atom_id res chain seq x y z
N LEU A 1 -19.73 12.82 6.08
CA LEU A 1 -19.11 14.11 5.70
C LEU A 1 -20.17 15.20 5.62
N VAL A 2 -19.82 16.41 6.01
CA VAL A 2 -20.67 17.59 5.89
C VAL A 2 -20.09 18.46 4.77
N PRO A 3 -20.87 18.77 3.71
CA PRO A 3 -20.39 19.62 2.63
C PRO A 3 -20.14 21.05 3.16
N LYS A 4 -19.08 21.65 2.64
CA LYS A 4 -18.74 23.05 2.92
C LYS A 4 -18.75 23.86 1.63
N TYR A 5 -18.56 25.16 1.73
CA TYR A 5 -18.41 26.04 0.59
C TYR A 5 -17.32 25.53 -0.36
N SER A 6 -17.60 25.51 -1.67
CA SER A 6 -16.69 25.08 -2.73
C SER A 6 -16.80 26.00 -3.93
N GLU A 7 -15.66 26.33 -4.51
CA GLU A 7 -15.53 27.08 -5.79
C GLU A 7 -15.17 26.17 -6.96
N ILE A 8 -15.03 24.84 -6.70
CA ILE A 8 -14.58 23.85 -7.67
C ILE A 8 -15.73 22.91 -8.02
N LEU A 9 -15.97 22.70 -9.31
CA LEU A 9 -16.90 21.70 -9.80
C LEU A 9 -16.29 20.29 -9.70
N PRO A 10 -17.09 19.22 -9.53
CA PRO A 10 -16.60 17.85 -9.50
C PRO A 10 -15.75 17.45 -10.72
N SER A 11 -16.06 17.99 -11.89
CA SER A 11 -15.32 17.75 -13.14
C SER A 11 -13.93 18.39 -13.18
N GLU A 12 -13.67 19.37 -12.32
CA GLU A 12 -12.39 20.11 -12.25
C GLU A 12 -11.42 19.53 -11.21
N VAL A 13 -11.86 18.52 -10.45
CA VAL A 13 -11.05 17.91 -9.39
C VAL A 13 -9.92 17.08 -9.99
N ASP A 14 -8.66 17.43 -9.67
CA ASP A 14 -7.49 16.58 -9.95
C ASP A 14 -7.36 15.52 -8.85
N THR A 15 -7.59 14.25 -9.21
CA THR A 15 -7.44 13.10 -8.32
C THR A 15 -6.04 12.48 -8.37
N SER A 16 -5.12 13.06 -9.13
CA SER A 16 -3.76 12.50 -9.23
C SER A 16 -3.03 12.61 -7.89
N ILE A 17 -2.19 11.61 -7.60
CA ILE A 17 -1.41 11.55 -6.37
C ILE A 17 0.07 11.29 -6.65
N LYS A 18 0.94 12.04 -5.99
CA LYS A 18 2.38 11.79 -5.94
C LYS A 18 2.70 11.01 -4.67
N LEU A 19 2.86 9.69 -4.80
CA LEU A 19 3.21 8.83 -3.67
C LEU A 19 4.67 9.01 -3.22
N THR A 20 5.58 9.19 -4.19
CA THR A 20 6.98 9.56 -3.95
C THR A 20 7.44 10.53 -5.05
N ASN A 21 8.69 11.00 -5.00
CA ASN A 21 9.23 11.86 -6.05
C ASN A 21 9.28 11.17 -7.43
N SER A 22 9.31 9.86 -7.48
CA SER A 22 9.40 9.05 -8.70
C SER A 22 8.13 8.29 -9.05
N LEU A 23 7.12 8.26 -8.16
CA LEU A 23 5.89 7.50 -8.37
C LEU A 23 4.67 8.42 -8.26
N LYS A 24 4.06 8.71 -9.41
CA LYS A 24 2.81 9.46 -9.54
C LYS A 24 1.74 8.55 -10.14
N LEU A 25 0.52 8.59 -9.59
CA LEU A 25 -0.65 7.90 -10.11
C LEU A 25 -1.65 8.93 -10.64
N LYS A 26 -2.38 8.59 -11.70
CA LYS A 26 -3.46 9.43 -12.25
C LYS A 26 -4.72 9.34 -11.40
N ILE A 27 -4.97 8.16 -10.83
CA ILE A 27 -6.07 7.91 -9.88
C ILE A 27 -5.48 7.31 -8.60
N PRO A 28 -5.98 7.66 -7.40
CA PRO A 28 -5.43 7.22 -6.11
C PRO A 28 -5.97 5.83 -5.72
N LEU A 29 -5.85 4.86 -6.63
CA LEU A 29 -6.35 3.50 -6.44
C LEU A 29 -5.25 2.47 -6.61
N LEU A 30 -5.18 1.55 -5.65
CA LEU A 30 -4.32 0.37 -5.71
C LEU A 30 -5.15 -0.90 -5.65
N SER A 31 -4.81 -1.94 -6.45
CA SER A 31 -5.41 -3.25 -6.26
C SER A 31 -4.66 -4.04 -5.19
N SER A 32 -5.42 -4.70 -4.31
CA SER A 32 -4.91 -5.41 -3.14
C SER A 32 -4.00 -6.58 -3.51
N ALA A 33 -2.97 -6.81 -2.68
CA ALA A 33 -2.02 -7.91 -2.82
C ALA A 33 -2.61 -9.25 -2.34
N MET A 34 -3.72 -9.67 -2.94
CA MET A 34 -4.45 -10.89 -2.60
C MET A 34 -4.44 -11.86 -3.79
N ASP A 35 -4.36 -13.16 -3.50
CA ASP A 35 -4.23 -14.24 -4.50
C ASP A 35 -5.40 -14.32 -5.50
N THR A 36 -6.60 -13.94 -5.09
CA THR A 36 -7.78 -13.90 -5.97
C THR A 36 -8.01 -12.53 -6.62
N VAL A 37 -7.13 -11.56 -6.41
CA VAL A 37 -7.32 -10.17 -6.86
C VAL A 37 -6.23 -9.72 -7.83
N THR A 38 -4.96 -9.75 -7.42
CA THR A 38 -3.91 -9.08 -8.21
C THR A 38 -2.78 -10.01 -8.63
N GLU A 39 -2.88 -10.48 -9.86
CA GLU A 39 -1.78 -10.96 -10.69
C GLU A 39 -1.59 -9.98 -11.88
N SER A 40 -0.79 -10.35 -12.89
CA SER A 40 -0.45 -9.47 -14.01
C SER A 40 -1.68 -8.92 -14.75
N LYS A 41 -2.75 -9.72 -14.92
CA LYS A 41 -3.97 -9.29 -15.63
C LYS A 41 -4.63 -8.08 -14.94
N MET A 42 -4.86 -8.15 -13.63
CA MET A 42 -5.40 -7.04 -12.84
C MET A 42 -4.41 -5.87 -12.76
N ALA A 43 -3.12 -6.16 -12.55
CA ALA A 43 -2.10 -5.11 -12.48
C ALA A 43 -2.00 -4.31 -13.78
N ILE A 44 -2.14 -4.96 -14.95
CA ILE A 44 -2.19 -4.28 -16.25
C ILE A 44 -3.46 -3.43 -16.38
N ALA A 45 -4.62 -3.97 -15.99
CA ALA A 45 -5.89 -3.26 -16.10
C ALA A 45 -5.91 -1.98 -15.26
N ILE A 46 -5.53 -2.06 -13.98
CA ILE A 46 -5.52 -0.90 -13.09
C ILE A 46 -4.43 0.12 -13.47
N ALA A 47 -3.26 -0.33 -13.95
CA ALA A 47 -2.22 0.57 -14.41
C ALA A 47 -2.63 1.34 -15.67
N LYS A 48 -3.34 0.71 -16.61
CA LYS A 48 -3.95 1.39 -17.78
C LYS A 48 -4.99 2.43 -17.37
N ALA A 49 -5.74 2.18 -16.29
CA ALA A 49 -6.67 3.14 -15.72
C ALA A 49 -5.98 4.28 -14.94
N GLY A 50 -4.66 4.18 -14.72
CA GLY A 50 -3.86 5.21 -14.02
C GLY A 50 -3.59 4.94 -12.54
N GLY A 51 -3.99 3.78 -12.02
CA GLY A 51 -3.69 3.31 -10.67
C GLY A 51 -2.45 2.42 -10.62
N LEU A 52 -2.34 1.58 -9.57
CA LEU A 52 -1.20 0.69 -9.35
C LEU A 52 -1.65 -0.69 -8.85
N GLY A 53 -1.24 -1.75 -9.54
CA GLY A 53 -1.46 -3.12 -9.08
C GLY A 53 -0.32 -3.63 -8.21
N ILE A 54 -0.66 -4.26 -7.07
CA ILE A 54 0.32 -4.88 -6.17
C ILE A 54 0.21 -6.40 -6.29
N ILE A 55 1.16 -7.04 -6.98
CA ILE A 55 1.15 -8.49 -7.19
C ILE A 55 1.38 -9.21 -5.86
N HIS A 56 0.48 -10.14 -5.55
CA HIS A 56 0.48 -10.87 -4.28
C HIS A 56 1.67 -11.82 -4.12
N ARG A 57 1.97 -12.19 -2.87
CA ARG A 57 3.10 -13.07 -2.51
C ARG A 57 2.73 -14.54 -2.29
N ASN A 58 1.45 -14.90 -2.44
CA ASN A 58 1.00 -16.30 -2.37
C ASN A 58 1.32 -17.06 -3.67
N LEU A 59 2.55 -16.92 -4.11
CA LEU A 59 3.18 -17.52 -5.29
C LEU A 59 4.61 -17.92 -4.92
N ASP A 60 5.17 -18.88 -5.62
CA ASP A 60 6.62 -19.03 -5.57
C ASP A 60 7.33 -17.79 -6.15
N VAL A 61 8.60 -17.60 -5.77
CA VAL A 61 9.34 -16.38 -6.13
C VAL A 61 9.46 -16.22 -7.65
N LYS A 62 9.71 -17.32 -8.38
CA LYS A 62 9.89 -17.29 -9.84
C LYS A 62 8.60 -16.89 -10.54
N LYS A 63 7.46 -17.41 -10.07
CA LYS A 63 6.14 -17.11 -10.61
C LYS A 63 5.75 -15.66 -10.35
N GLN A 64 5.96 -15.14 -9.12
CA GLN A 64 5.71 -13.74 -8.81
C GLN A 64 6.56 -12.80 -9.67
N VAL A 65 7.85 -13.08 -9.85
CA VAL A 65 8.75 -12.35 -10.76
C VAL A 65 8.23 -12.40 -12.20
N SER A 66 7.76 -13.55 -12.67
CA SER A 66 7.17 -13.69 -14.01
C SER A 66 5.96 -12.78 -14.19
N GLU A 67 5.06 -12.72 -13.17
CA GLU A 67 3.89 -11.82 -13.20
C GLU A 67 4.32 -10.34 -13.28
N VAL A 68 5.32 -9.93 -12.51
CA VAL A 68 5.90 -8.57 -12.59
C VAL A 68 6.44 -8.28 -14.00
N LYS A 69 7.22 -9.20 -14.57
CA LYS A 69 7.78 -9.05 -15.92
C LYS A 69 6.72 -8.85 -17.00
N LYS A 70 5.58 -9.56 -16.91
CA LYS A 70 4.46 -9.38 -17.86
C LYS A 70 3.96 -7.93 -17.88
N VAL A 71 3.85 -7.28 -16.71
CA VAL A 71 3.42 -5.88 -16.60
C VAL A 71 4.51 -4.93 -17.10
N LYS A 72 5.77 -5.16 -16.68
CA LYS A 72 6.91 -4.30 -17.08
C LYS A 72 7.19 -4.35 -18.59
N LYS A 73 6.94 -5.49 -19.27
CA LYS A 73 7.03 -5.58 -20.74
C LYS A 73 6.13 -4.59 -21.47
N LEU A 74 5.06 -4.14 -20.85
CA LEU A 74 4.13 -3.14 -21.39
C LEU A 74 4.47 -1.71 -20.94
N SER A 75 5.63 -1.50 -20.29
CA SER A 75 6.06 -0.21 -19.72
C SER A 75 5.05 0.38 -18.72
N LEU A 76 4.27 -0.47 -18.05
CA LEU A 76 3.27 -0.07 -17.06
C LEU A 76 3.85 -0.09 -15.64
N LEU A 77 3.20 0.68 -14.75
CA LEU A 77 3.53 0.69 -13.32
C LEU A 77 3.09 -0.62 -12.65
N VAL A 78 3.93 -1.15 -11.77
CA VAL A 78 3.61 -2.35 -10.98
C VAL A 78 4.33 -2.35 -9.64
N GLY A 79 3.61 -2.77 -8.61
CA GLY A 79 4.18 -3.12 -7.31
C GLY A 79 4.11 -4.62 -7.06
N ALA A 80 4.84 -5.07 -6.03
CA ALA A 80 4.77 -6.45 -5.58
C ALA A 80 4.90 -6.53 -4.05
N ALA A 81 4.18 -7.49 -3.46
CA ALA A 81 4.19 -7.72 -2.03
C ALA A 81 5.27 -8.72 -1.62
N VAL A 82 5.84 -8.47 -0.45
CA VAL A 82 6.70 -9.38 0.31
C VAL A 82 6.19 -9.48 1.75
N GLY A 83 6.45 -10.57 2.41
CA GLY A 83 6.18 -10.70 3.84
C GLY A 83 7.35 -10.23 4.71
N ALA A 84 7.39 -10.73 5.95
CA ALA A 84 8.47 -10.47 6.88
C ALA A 84 9.17 -11.78 7.29
N GLY A 85 10.47 -11.69 7.55
CA GLY A 85 11.30 -12.81 8.00
C GLY A 85 12.33 -13.27 6.96
N PRO A 86 13.22 -14.21 7.33
CA PRO A 86 14.40 -14.57 6.52
C PRO A 86 14.10 -15.10 5.12
N ARG A 87 12.99 -15.84 4.97
CA ARG A 87 12.58 -16.40 3.66
C ARG A 87 12.21 -15.30 2.66
N GLU A 88 11.68 -14.17 3.14
CA GLU A 88 11.23 -13.06 2.30
C GLU A 88 12.40 -12.19 1.79
N VAL A 89 13.59 -12.31 2.37
CA VAL A 89 14.80 -11.64 1.87
C VAL A 89 15.12 -12.07 0.43
N LYS A 90 15.07 -13.37 0.14
CA LYS A 90 15.32 -13.89 -1.22
C LYS A 90 14.25 -13.40 -2.20
N ARG A 91 13.00 -13.34 -1.77
CA ARG A 91 11.88 -12.79 -2.57
C ARG A 91 12.10 -11.32 -2.88
N ALA A 92 12.40 -10.51 -1.86
CA ALA A 92 12.66 -9.08 -2.04
C ALA A 92 13.86 -8.84 -3.00
N GLN A 93 14.95 -9.60 -2.86
CA GLN A 93 16.09 -9.51 -3.77
C GLN A 93 15.72 -9.81 -5.22
N ALA A 94 14.94 -10.86 -5.46
CA ALA A 94 14.52 -11.23 -6.80
C ALA A 94 13.63 -10.14 -7.43
N LEU A 95 12.66 -9.64 -6.67
CA LEU A 95 11.73 -8.61 -7.13
C LEU A 95 12.41 -7.26 -7.39
N LEU A 96 13.36 -6.84 -6.55
CA LEU A 96 14.08 -5.57 -6.73
C LEU A 96 14.93 -5.52 -8.02
N LYS A 97 15.27 -6.68 -8.61
CA LYS A 97 15.95 -6.77 -9.91
C LYS A 97 15.02 -6.42 -11.10
N GLU A 98 13.72 -6.41 -10.89
CA GLU A 98 12.72 -6.25 -11.96
C GLU A 98 12.23 -4.80 -12.13
N ASN A 99 12.95 -3.81 -11.61
CA ASN A 99 12.60 -2.39 -11.69
C ASN A 99 11.17 -2.08 -11.22
N LEU A 100 10.79 -2.63 -10.07
CA LEU A 100 9.50 -2.32 -9.44
C LEU A 100 9.31 -0.84 -9.17
N ASP A 101 8.08 -0.37 -9.35
CA ASP A 101 7.69 1.00 -8.97
C ASP A 101 7.38 1.09 -7.48
N MET A 102 6.86 -0.01 -6.88
CA MET A 102 6.62 -0.10 -5.44
C MET A 102 6.90 -1.52 -4.93
N ILE A 103 7.59 -1.64 -3.79
CA ILE A 103 7.66 -2.87 -3.01
C ILE A 103 6.87 -2.68 -1.71
N VAL A 104 6.00 -3.64 -1.39
CA VAL A 104 5.10 -3.57 -0.24
C VAL A 104 5.44 -4.65 0.76
N VAL A 105 5.88 -4.28 1.95
CA VAL A 105 5.98 -5.21 3.09
C VAL A 105 4.58 -5.38 3.66
N ASP A 106 3.92 -6.47 3.27
CA ASP A 106 2.51 -6.75 3.55
C ASP A 106 2.36 -7.83 4.62
N THR A 107 1.93 -7.40 5.80
CA THR A 107 1.79 -8.26 6.99
C THR A 107 0.50 -7.96 7.75
N ALA A 108 -0.03 -8.97 8.45
CA ALA A 108 -1.19 -8.79 9.32
C ALA A 108 -0.90 -7.83 10.49
N HIS A 109 0.37 -7.71 10.91
CA HIS A 109 0.82 -6.80 11.97
C HIS A 109 2.16 -6.17 11.60
N GLY A 110 2.12 -4.91 11.14
CA GLY A 110 3.28 -4.16 10.68
C GLY A 110 4.23 -3.67 11.79
N HIS A 111 3.77 -3.64 13.04
CA HIS A 111 4.56 -3.15 14.17
C HIS A 111 5.32 -4.29 14.86
N SER A 112 6.31 -4.86 14.17
CA SER A 112 7.09 -5.99 14.68
C SER A 112 8.56 -5.94 14.27
N LYS A 113 9.43 -6.60 15.05
CA LYS A 113 10.88 -6.69 14.79
C LYS A 113 11.19 -7.24 13.40
N LYS A 114 10.50 -8.32 12.98
CA LYS A 114 10.72 -8.94 11.65
C LYS A 114 10.38 -7.98 10.51
N VAL A 115 9.36 -7.13 10.68
CA VAL A 115 9.00 -6.10 9.71
C VAL A 115 10.08 -5.02 9.64
N PHE A 116 10.63 -4.59 10.77
CA PHE A 116 11.74 -3.64 10.78
C PHE A 116 12.99 -4.19 10.07
N GLU A 117 13.32 -5.44 10.29
CA GLU A 117 14.48 -6.10 9.67
C GLU A 117 14.36 -6.17 8.14
N ILE A 118 13.20 -6.59 7.62
CA ILE A 118 12.99 -6.66 6.15
C ILE A 118 12.94 -5.27 5.51
N ILE A 119 12.33 -4.28 6.16
CA ILE A 119 12.35 -2.88 5.70
C ILE A 119 13.78 -2.36 5.61
N SER A 120 14.58 -2.57 6.66
CA SER A 120 15.98 -2.17 6.70
C SER A 120 16.80 -2.81 5.58
N PHE A 121 16.55 -4.09 5.30
CA PHE A 121 17.16 -4.79 4.19
C PHE A 121 16.77 -4.19 2.83
N ILE A 122 15.47 -4.00 2.58
CA ILE A 122 14.95 -3.46 1.32
C ILE A 122 15.47 -2.04 1.09
N LYS A 123 15.47 -1.19 2.12
CA LYS A 123 15.96 0.20 2.08
C LYS A 123 17.41 0.28 1.60
N LYS A 124 18.26 -0.66 2.02
CA LYS A 124 19.67 -0.72 1.60
C LYS A 124 19.85 -1.21 0.16
N LYS A 125 18.90 -1.96 -0.38
CA LYS A 125 19.03 -2.66 -1.67
C LYS A 125 18.18 -2.07 -2.79
N LYS A 126 17.06 -1.38 -2.47
CA LYS A 126 16.19 -0.77 -3.48
C LYS A 126 16.90 0.38 -4.21
N ASN A 127 16.55 0.59 -5.47
CA ASN A 127 16.94 1.80 -6.17
C ASN A 127 16.12 3.01 -5.65
N LYS A 128 16.57 4.23 -5.98
CA LYS A 128 15.90 5.47 -5.53
C LYS A 128 14.48 5.65 -6.11
N LYS A 129 14.17 5.00 -7.23
CA LYS A 129 12.88 5.13 -7.91
C LYS A 129 11.80 4.22 -7.31
N THR A 130 12.18 3.08 -6.74
CA THR A 130 11.22 2.14 -6.13
C THR A 130 10.71 2.70 -4.80
N ALA A 131 9.40 2.90 -4.70
CA ALA A 131 8.75 3.24 -3.44
C ALA A 131 8.74 2.06 -2.47
N LEU A 132 8.99 2.30 -1.19
CA LEU A 132 8.89 1.30 -0.12
C LEU A 132 7.65 1.58 0.72
N CYS A 133 6.66 0.71 0.63
CA CYS A 133 5.46 0.72 1.45
C CYS A 133 5.53 -0.38 2.51
N ALA A 134 4.97 -0.14 3.68
CA ALA A 134 4.81 -1.19 4.70
C ALA A 134 3.52 -1.03 5.51
N GLY A 135 3.01 -2.15 5.98
CA GLY A 135 1.82 -2.28 6.84
C GLY A 135 1.55 -3.76 7.18
N ASN A 136 0.38 -4.06 7.77
CA ASN A 136 -0.68 -3.11 8.11
C ASN A 136 -0.52 -2.61 9.54
N ILE A 137 -0.95 -1.38 9.76
CA ILE A 137 -0.95 -0.74 11.06
C ILE A 137 -2.26 0.01 11.31
N ALA A 138 -2.51 0.42 12.55
CA ALA A 138 -3.69 1.23 12.91
C ALA A 138 -3.40 2.25 14.02
N THR A 139 -2.14 2.37 14.49
CA THR A 139 -1.78 3.25 15.61
C THR A 139 -0.70 4.26 15.25
N PRO A 140 -0.67 5.42 15.93
CA PRO A 140 0.37 6.43 15.75
C PRO A 140 1.79 5.92 16.07
N GLU A 141 1.91 5.07 17.09
CA GLU A 141 3.19 4.47 17.51
C GLU A 141 3.77 3.59 16.41
N ALA A 142 2.92 2.73 15.80
CA ALA A 142 3.31 1.89 14.69
C ALA A 142 3.71 2.72 13.45
N ALA A 143 3.02 3.82 13.19
CA ALA A 143 3.39 4.75 12.13
C ALA A 143 4.78 5.35 12.36
N LYS A 144 5.05 5.87 13.55
CA LYS A 144 6.37 6.40 13.93
C LYS A 144 7.46 5.34 13.79
N PHE A 145 7.15 4.10 14.19
CA PHE A 145 8.07 2.96 14.06
C PHE A 145 8.43 2.67 12.59
N LEU A 146 7.44 2.60 11.69
CA LEU A 146 7.67 2.38 10.26
C LEU A 146 8.45 3.53 9.62
N LEU A 147 8.15 4.78 9.99
CA LEU A 147 8.89 5.96 9.50
C LEU A 147 10.35 5.93 9.94
N LYS A 148 10.63 5.56 11.19
CA LYS A 148 11.99 5.39 11.69
C LYS A 148 12.74 4.30 10.91
N ALA A 149 12.05 3.23 10.50
CA ALA A 149 12.61 2.20 9.63
C ALA A 149 12.91 2.72 8.21
N GLY A 150 12.24 3.79 7.77
CA GLY A 150 12.48 4.51 6.52
C GLY A 150 11.61 4.08 5.36
N VAL A 151 10.32 3.83 5.63
CA VAL A 151 9.30 3.64 4.58
C VAL A 151 8.95 4.98 3.94
N ASP A 152 8.55 4.92 2.68
CA ASP A 152 8.06 6.07 1.91
C ASP A 152 6.53 6.21 2.06
N VAL A 153 5.82 5.09 2.20
CA VAL A 153 4.35 5.00 2.24
C VAL A 153 3.92 4.04 3.35
N ILE A 154 2.86 4.37 4.07
CA ILE A 154 2.31 3.55 5.16
C ILE A 154 0.96 2.96 4.72
N LYS A 155 0.75 1.66 4.97
CA LYS A 155 -0.51 0.98 4.70
C LYS A 155 -1.28 0.74 6.00
N VAL A 156 -2.49 1.34 6.09
CA VAL A 156 -3.33 1.40 7.28
C VAL A 156 -4.58 0.53 7.10
N GLY A 157 -4.81 -0.36 8.07
CA GLY A 157 -6.00 -1.21 8.12
C GLY A 157 -5.73 -2.50 8.90
N ILE A 158 -6.38 -2.67 10.05
CA ILE A 158 -6.35 -3.89 10.86
C ILE A 158 -7.78 -4.40 11.01
N GLY A 159 -8.11 -5.46 10.27
CA GLY A 159 -9.40 -6.11 10.32
C GLY A 159 -10.60 -5.40 9.65
N PRO A 160 -10.46 -4.36 8.80
CA PRO A 160 -11.62 -3.66 8.26
C PRO A 160 -12.26 -4.35 7.06
N GLY A 161 -11.57 -5.31 6.43
CA GLY A 161 -12.06 -6.00 5.25
C GLY A 161 -13.33 -6.81 5.51
N SER A 162 -14.24 -6.85 4.54
CA SER A 162 -15.50 -7.61 4.67
C SER A 162 -15.28 -9.12 4.76
N ILE A 163 -14.20 -9.62 4.16
CA ILE A 163 -13.79 -11.03 4.20
C ILE A 163 -12.77 -11.33 5.29
N CYS A 164 -12.33 -10.31 6.05
CA CYS A 164 -11.31 -10.47 7.08
C CYS A 164 -11.87 -11.19 8.30
N THR A 165 -11.23 -12.30 8.68
CA THR A 165 -11.61 -13.12 9.85
C THR A 165 -10.90 -12.69 11.14
N THR A 166 -9.94 -11.79 11.10
CA THR A 166 -9.11 -11.38 12.23
C THR A 166 -9.95 -10.89 13.42
N ARG A 167 -11.00 -10.11 13.16
CA ARG A 167 -11.91 -9.63 14.22
C ARG A 167 -12.70 -10.77 14.87
N LEU A 168 -13.12 -11.76 14.09
CA LEU A 168 -13.93 -12.87 14.57
C LEU A 168 -13.07 -13.91 15.30
N VAL A 169 -11.90 -14.23 14.77
CA VAL A 169 -11.04 -15.30 15.28
C VAL A 169 -10.10 -14.81 16.38
N ALA A 170 -9.49 -13.64 16.22
CA ALA A 170 -8.50 -13.12 17.15
C ALA A 170 -9.02 -11.96 18.02
N GLY A 171 -10.23 -11.46 17.78
CA GLY A 171 -10.79 -10.30 18.48
C GLY A 171 -10.04 -8.99 18.19
N ILE A 172 -9.21 -8.96 17.14
CA ILE A 172 -8.32 -7.82 16.82
C ILE A 172 -8.87 -7.07 15.62
N GLY A 173 -9.04 -5.76 15.76
CA GLY A 173 -9.46 -4.88 14.68
C GLY A 173 -9.63 -3.44 15.14
N VAL A 174 -9.50 -2.51 14.20
CA VAL A 174 -9.76 -1.08 14.43
C VAL A 174 -10.68 -0.59 13.31
N PRO A 175 -11.75 0.17 13.63
CA PRO A 175 -12.58 0.79 12.60
C PRO A 175 -11.72 1.64 11.66
N GLN A 176 -11.89 1.44 10.34
CA GLN A 176 -10.93 1.95 9.36
C GLN A 176 -10.78 3.48 9.40
N LEU A 177 -11.89 4.20 9.55
CA LEU A 177 -11.85 5.66 9.63
C LEU A 177 -11.05 6.14 10.84
N SER A 178 -11.27 5.50 12.01
CA SER A 178 -10.52 5.78 13.24
C SER A 178 -9.03 5.46 13.08
N ALA A 179 -8.70 4.34 12.42
CA ALA A 179 -7.31 3.97 12.15
C ALA A 179 -6.59 5.02 11.30
N ILE A 180 -7.23 5.51 10.23
CA ILE A 180 -6.65 6.55 9.36
C ILE A 180 -6.47 7.85 10.13
N LEU A 181 -7.48 8.32 10.87
CA LEU A 181 -7.43 9.54 11.67
C LEU A 181 -6.31 9.49 12.72
N ASN A 182 -6.21 8.37 13.45
CA ASN A 182 -5.17 8.15 14.47
C ASN A 182 -3.76 8.17 13.85
N VAL A 183 -3.56 7.43 12.78
CA VAL A 183 -2.26 7.36 12.10
C VAL A 183 -1.89 8.73 11.53
N ARG A 184 -2.81 9.40 10.84
CA ARG A 184 -2.57 10.73 10.26
C ARG A 184 -2.30 11.78 11.35
N GLY A 185 -3.03 11.76 12.46
CA GLY A 185 -2.81 12.63 13.62
C GLY A 185 -1.46 12.42 14.29
N GLY A 186 -0.95 11.18 14.29
CA GLY A 186 0.36 10.84 14.85
C GLY A 186 1.56 11.18 13.96
N ILE A 187 1.35 11.51 12.68
CA ILE A 187 2.40 11.82 11.71
C ILE A 187 2.47 13.33 11.47
N LYS A 188 3.53 13.98 11.96
CA LYS A 188 3.78 15.41 11.73
C LYS A 188 4.15 15.71 10.27
N ASN A 189 4.89 14.81 9.63
CA ASN A 189 5.34 14.98 8.25
C ASN A 189 4.23 14.66 7.24
N ARG A 190 3.64 15.68 6.64
CA ARG A 190 2.58 15.59 5.63
C ARG A 190 3.04 15.00 4.29
N ASN A 191 4.34 14.88 4.05
CA ASN A 191 4.88 14.25 2.83
C ASN A 191 4.78 12.74 2.86
N VAL A 192 4.60 12.13 4.05
CA VAL A 192 4.37 10.68 4.16
C VAL A 192 2.95 10.36 3.70
N LYS A 193 2.84 9.44 2.77
CA LYS A 193 1.57 9.02 2.18
C LYS A 193 0.96 7.84 2.94
N ILE A 194 -0.37 7.83 3.03
CA ILE A 194 -1.15 6.80 3.72
C ILE A 194 -2.07 6.11 2.71
N ILE A 195 -1.93 4.79 2.60
CA ILE A 195 -2.86 3.94 1.88
C ILE A 195 -3.90 3.43 2.87
N SER A 196 -5.19 3.70 2.61
CA SER A 196 -6.31 3.05 3.29
C SER A 196 -6.52 1.67 2.71
N ASP A 197 -6.29 0.62 3.52
CA ASP A 197 -6.39 -0.77 3.09
C ASP A 197 -7.55 -1.51 3.75
N GLY A 198 -8.54 -1.85 2.94
CA GLY A 198 -9.74 -2.58 3.33
C GLY A 198 -10.89 -1.71 3.84
N GLY A 199 -12.10 -2.30 3.85
CA GLY A 199 -13.33 -1.66 4.31
C GLY A 199 -13.98 -0.69 3.32
N ILE A 200 -13.43 -0.50 2.15
CA ILE A 200 -13.98 0.36 1.09
C ILE A 200 -14.85 -0.50 0.17
N LYS A 201 -16.16 -0.26 0.16
CA LYS A 201 -17.13 -0.94 -0.67
C LYS A 201 -17.83 -0.01 -1.68
N TYR A 202 -18.01 1.24 -1.30
CA TYR A 202 -18.73 2.24 -2.06
C TYR A 202 -17.88 3.48 -2.31
N SER A 203 -18.20 4.26 -3.32
CA SER A 203 -17.49 5.53 -3.62
C SER A 203 -17.48 6.50 -2.44
N GLY A 204 -18.56 6.54 -1.66
CA GLY A 204 -18.63 7.35 -0.44
C GLY A 204 -17.60 6.92 0.64
N ASP A 205 -17.17 5.67 0.67
CA ASP A 205 -16.12 5.22 1.59
C ASP A 205 -14.75 5.76 1.19
N LEU A 206 -14.49 5.89 -0.13
CA LEU A 206 -13.28 6.57 -0.64
C LEU A 206 -13.24 8.02 -0.16
N SER A 207 -14.34 8.76 -0.34
CA SER A 207 -14.43 10.16 0.11
C SER A 207 -14.19 10.31 1.61
N LYS A 208 -14.71 9.38 2.43
CA LYS A 208 -14.47 9.36 3.88
C LYS A 208 -13.00 9.06 4.20
N ALA A 209 -12.38 8.11 3.49
CA ALA A 209 -10.97 7.77 3.70
C ALA A 209 -10.05 8.96 3.39
N PHE A 210 -10.28 9.67 2.29
CA PHE A 210 -9.55 10.89 1.95
C PHE A 210 -9.75 11.99 2.98
N ALA A 211 -11.00 12.24 3.39
CA ALA A 211 -11.30 13.23 4.42
C ALA A 211 -10.65 12.92 5.77
N ALA A 212 -10.46 11.64 6.09
CA ALA A 212 -9.73 11.20 7.29
C ALA A 212 -8.21 11.31 7.15
N GLY A 213 -7.68 11.51 5.95
CA GLY A 213 -6.26 11.73 5.68
C GLY A 213 -5.53 10.59 4.98
N ALA A 214 -6.24 9.67 4.32
CA ALA A 214 -5.64 8.83 3.29
C ALA A 214 -5.28 9.67 2.06
N ASP A 215 -4.33 9.16 1.27
CA ASP A 215 -3.78 9.85 0.09
C ASP A 215 -4.16 9.15 -1.21
#